data_0d4978260da54d8168ba9d1146da515b
#
_entry.id   0d4978260da54d8168ba9d1146da515b
#
_cell.length_a   1.000
_cell.length_b   1.000
_cell.length_c   1.000
_cell.angle_alpha   90.00
_cell.angle_beta   90.00
_cell.angle_gamma   90.00
#
_symmetry.space_group_name_H-M   'P 1'
#
loop_
_entity.id
_entity.type
_entity.pdbx_description
1 polymer ?
#
loop_
_entity_poly.entity_id
_entity_poly.type
_entity_poly.pdbx_seq_one_letter_code
_entity_poly.pdbx_strand_id
1 'polypeptide(L)'
;VQAGTWLSSRGVAVMERTLQVIAPEYAVAWEVLRPWPAWMPPGEELRTDLLIRNLGTRTWSARGDNPVHLAYTWFAADGRLSDPWDTFRILLPADVPPGGSVTLRDVAFKTPPVLGNYVLRWDLVEEGRTWFFRAGAEALEVPVQVSDRSLFVPWTAQASHNTEGAFLAFDGNVQTAWTSTADQQPGMWFQVDLGQLLVLDRVRVASPGRGFPVGYRVRLSADGQDWHLVAEKDQNWADVDVAFAPFQARYLRLEQTGQPTWPAAWVITEITVSAAEPWAGALASHYAEDAGQAIDARLRTAWNTRSVKQRPGMWFEVDMGSLRRIEGLTLEHPASQMPRGYTVSVAGLDRQWQQVARKDDNWGQVDERFAEVSARYVRVETTNSSPYHPWGIAEFVVWRSAPVWLVGRQRT
;
A
#
# COMPACT_ATOMS: atom_id res chain seq x y z
N VAL A 1 -14.83 -8.82 -43.69
CA VAL A 1 -14.61 -10.05 -42.88
C VAL A 1 -14.69 -11.21 -43.86
N GLN A 2 -13.55 -11.83 -44.22
CA GLN A 2 -13.56 -13.07 -45.02
C GLN A 2 -14.12 -14.19 -44.14
N ALA A 3 -15.23 -14.80 -44.60
CA ALA A 3 -15.78 -15.98 -43.97
C ALA A 3 -14.78 -17.13 -44.08
N GLY A 4 -14.19 -17.52 -42.95
CA GLY A 4 -13.31 -18.66 -42.88
C GLY A 4 -14.09 -19.97 -43.16
N THR A 5 -13.62 -20.75 -44.10
CA THR A 5 -14.22 -22.06 -44.41
C THR A 5 -13.64 -23.09 -43.45
N TRP A 6 -14.46 -23.84 -42.71
CA TRP A 6 -14.01 -24.91 -41.82
C TRP A 6 -13.27 -26.01 -42.60
N LEU A 7 -12.20 -26.50 -42.07
CA LEU A 7 -11.40 -27.53 -42.73
C LEU A 7 -12.19 -28.83 -42.99
N SER A 8 -13.19 -29.16 -42.17
CA SER A 8 -14.11 -30.25 -42.38
C SER A 8 -14.90 -30.14 -43.66
N SER A 9 -15.27 -28.94 -44.09
CA SER A 9 -15.97 -28.70 -45.35
C SER A 9 -15.10 -28.93 -46.62
N ARG A 10 -13.78 -29.13 -46.41
CA ARG A 10 -12.77 -29.47 -47.43
C ARG A 10 -12.30 -30.91 -47.35
N GLY A 11 -13.07 -31.79 -46.65
CA GLY A 11 -12.73 -33.19 -46.53
C GLY A 11 -11.59 -33.54 -45.55
N VAL A 12 -11.21 -32.56 -44.72
CA VAL A 12 -10.24 -32.85 -43.64
C VAL A 12 -10.97 -33.56 -42.50
N ALA A 13 -10.43 -34.73 -42.09
CA ALA A 13 -11.01 -35.50 -40.99
C ALA A 13 -11.06 -34.67 -39.70
N VAL A 14 -12.23 -34.59 -39.09
CA VAL A 14 -12.44 -33.93 -37.79
C VAL A 14 -12.22 -34.93 -36.69
N MET A 15 -11.43 -34.60 -35.70
CA MET A 15 -11.30 -35.42 -34.51
C MET A 15 -12.42 -35.04 -33.52
N GLU A 16 -13.38 -35.93 -33.38
CA GLU A 16 -14.43 -35.77 -32.36
C GLU A 16 -14.04 -36.59 -31.13
N ARG A 17 -14.12 -35.97 -29.97
CA ARG A 17 -13.97 -36.66 -28.67
C ARG A 17 -15.18 -36.33 -27.82
N THR A 18 -15.77 -37.38 -27.27
CA THR A 18 -16.77 -37.22 -26.21
C THR A 18 -16.04 -36.93 -24.91
N LEU A 19 -16.29 -35.77 -24.33
CA LEU A 19 -15.81 -35.41 -23.01
C LEU A 19 -16.92 -35.66 -21.99
N GLN A 20 -16.65 -36.50 -21.02
CA GLN A 20 -17.54 -36.64 -19.87
C GLN A 20 -17.20 -35.59 -18.84
N VAL A 21 -18.12 -34.66 -18.59
CA VAL A 21 -17.99 -33.67 -17.50
C VAL A 21 -18.46 -34.36 -16.21
N ILE A 22 -17.53 -34.67 -15.34
CA ILE A 22 -17.83 -35.24 -14.02
C ILE A 22 -17.88 -34.10 -13.01
N ALA A 23 -18.85 -34.12 -12.10
CA ALA A 23 -18.87 -33.14 -11.00
C ALA A 23 -17.58 -33.29 -10.15
N PRO A 24 -16.91 -32.19 -9.80
CA PRO A 24 -15.64 -32.25 -9.06
C PRO A 24 -15.83 -32.89 -7.68
N GLU A 25 -14.84 -33.59 -7.22
CA GLU A 25 -14.85 -34.18 -5.86
C GLU A 25 -14.90 -33.11 -4.78
N TYR A 26 -14.10 -32.04 -4.97
CA TYR A 26 -14.02 -30.88 -4.10
C TYR A 26 -14.54 -29.65 -4.87
N ALA A 27 -15.60 -29.05 -4.37
CA ALA A 27 -16.12 -27.77 -4.87
C ALA A 27 -16.83 -27.03 -3.76
N VAL A 28 -16.61 -25.73 -3.67
CA VAL A 28 -17.05 -24.88 -2.57
C VAL A 28 -17.71 -23.62 -3.09
N ALA A 29 -18.79 -23.18 -2.44
CA ALA A 29 -19.28 -21.81 -2.58
C ALA A 29 -19.18 -21.10 -1.23
N TRP A 30 -18.75 -19.87 -1.28
CA TRP A 30 -18.52 -19.02 -0.12
C TRP A 30 -19.52 -17.87 -0.05
N GLU A 31 -20.00 -17.58 1.17
CA GLU A 31 -20.81 -16.39 1.44
C GLU A 31 -20.34 -15.78 2.76
N VAL A 32 -19.98 -14.50 2.72
CA VAL A 32 -19.53 -13.74 3.89
C VAL A 32 -20.76 -13.11 4.52
N LEU A 33 -21.18 -13.60 5.69
CA LEU A 33 -22.37 -13.13 6.40
C LEU A 33 -22.09 -11.90 7.28
N ARG A 34 -20.88 -11.82 7.84
CA ARG A 34 -20.38 -10.64 8.55
C ARG A 34 -19.20 -10.09 7.78
N PRO A 35 -19.40 -9.06 6.95
CA PRO A 35 -18.31 -8.45 6.21
C PRO A 35 -17.30 -7.81 7.17
N TRP A 36 -16.03 -7.98 6.86
CA TRP A 36 -14.94 -7.28 7.54
C TRP A 36 -14.70 -5.90 6.93
N PRO A 37 -14.06 -4.98 7.69
CA PRO A 37 -13.74 -3.66 7.17
C PRO A 37 -12.73 -3.75 6.01
N ALA A 38 -12.75 -2.80 5.11
CA ALA A 38 -11.80 -2.71 3.99
C ALA A 38 -10.33 -2.56 4.46
N TRP A 39 -10.13 -2.18 5.70
CA TRP A 39 -8.84 -2.12 6.37
C TRP A 39 -8.91 -2.86 7.70
N MET A 40 -7.78 -3.37 8.14
CA MET A 40 -7.66 -4.09 9.42
C MET A 40 -6.44 -3.57 10.18
N PRO A 41 -6.52 -3.44 11.53
CA PRO A 41 -5.37 -3.07 12.33
C PRO A 41 -4.31 -4.16 12.33
N PRO A 42 -3.01 -3.82 12.49
CA PRO A 42 -1.94 -4.79 12.50
C PRO A 42 -1.94 -5.64 13.78
N GLY A 43 -1.76 -6.95 13.64
CA GLY A 43 -1.56 -7.88 14.75
C GLY A 43 -2.79 -8.11 15.64
N GLU A 44 -3.96 -7.63 15.26
CA GLU A 44 -5.21 -7.81 16.03
C GLU A 44 -5.99 -9.06 15.63
N GLU A 45 -6.75 -9.60 16.58
CA GLU A 45 -7.73 -10.66 16.34
C GLU A 45 -9.06 -10.03 15.92
N LEU A 46 -9.56 -10.44 14.76
CA LEU A 46 -10.85 -10.05 14.21
C LEU A 46 -11.77 -11.26 14.09
N ARG A 47 -13.07 -11.03 13.86
CA ARG A 47 -14.06 -12.07 13.78
C ARG A 47 -14.99 -11.88 12.59
N THR A 48 -15.37 -12.99 11.96
CA THR A 48 -16.28 -13.04 10.80
C THR A 48 -17.30 -14.16 10.96
N ASP A 49 -18.34 -14.12 10.13
CA ASP A 49 -19.31 -15.19 9.98
C ASP A 49 -19.31 -15.64 8.51
N LEU A 50 -19.18 -16.95 8.28
CA LEU A 50 -19.10 -17.54 6.95
C LEU A 50 -20.19 -18.60 6.76
N LEU A 51 -20.86 -18.59 5.62
CA LEU A 51 -21.69 -19.69 5.14
C LEU A 51 -20.91 -20.39 4.00
N ILE A 52 -20.68 -21.67 4.15
CA ILE A 52 -19.89 -22.50 3.22
C ILE A 52 -20.77 -23.62 2.70
N ARG A 53 -20.88 -23.76 1.38
CA ARG A 53 -21.72 -24.78 0.72
C ARG A 53 -20.85 -25.81 0.03
N ASN A 54 -21.16 -27.06 0.22
CA ASN A 54 -20.51 -28.19 -0.46
C ASN A 54 -21.16 -28.40 -1.84
N LEU A 55 -20.45 -27.97 -2.89
CA LEU A 55 -20.86 -28.20 -4.28
C LEU A 55 -20.18 -29.43 -4.90
N GLY A 56 -19.29 -30.09 -4.16
CA GLY A 56 -18.60 -31.29 -4.58
C GLY A 56 -19.42 -32.55 -4.40
N THR A 57 -18.82 -33.70 -4.77
CA THR A 57 -19.47 -35.01 -4.63
C THR A 57 -19.06 -35.75 -3.34
N ARG A 58 -18.09 -35.20 -2.61
CA ARG A 58 -17.58 -35.77 -1.37
C ARG A 58 -18.22 -35.16 -0.14
N THR A 59 -18.60 -35.97 0.85
CA THR A 59 -18.98 -35.46 2.17
C THR A 59 -17.76 -34.91 2.90
N TRP A 60 -17.87 -33.75 3.47
CA TRP A 60 -16.87 -33.17 4.38
C TRP A 60 -17.10 -33.72 5.78
N SER A 61 -16.24 -34.58 6.23
CA SER A 61 -16.35 -35.17 7.58
C SER A 61 -15.81 -34.22 8.63
N ALA A 62 -16.58 -33.97 9.67
CA ALA A 62 -16.16 -33.08 10.78
C ALA A 62 -15.22 -33.82 11.76
N ARG A 63 -15.16 -35.16 11.71
CA ARG A 63 -14.40 -36.01 12.63
C ARG A 63 -13.84 -37.21 11.90
N GLY A 64 -12.99 -38.03 12.57
CA GLY A 64 -12.39 -39.25 12.03
C GLY A 64 -10.95 -39.05 11.56
N ASP A 65 -10.46 -39.93 10.70
CA ASP A 65 -9.03 -39.95 10.30
C ASP A 65 -8.64 -38.78 9.39
N ASN A 66 -9.56 -38.28 8.57
CA ASN A 66 -9.34 -37.17 7.64
C ASN A 66 -10.44 -36.10 7.78
N PRO A 67 -10.51 -35.41 8.91
CA PRO A 67 -11.53 -34.37 9.10
C PRO A 67 -11.27 -33.17 8.19
N VAL A 68 -12.36 -32.50 7.79
CA VAL A 68 -12.28 -31.26 7.04
C VAL A 68 -12.31 -30.08 8.00
N HIS A 69 -11.33 -29.19 7.86
CA HIS A 69 -11.22 -27.96 8.64
C HIS A 69 -11.26 -26.74 7.74
N LEU A 70 -11.81 -25.65 8.24
CA LEU A 70 -11.60 -24.33 7.68
C LEU A 70 -10.24 -23.79 8.14
N ALA A 71 -9.53 -23.13 7.24
CA ALA A 71 -8.28 -22.46 7.55
C ALA A 71 -8.17 -21.14 6.81
N TYR A 72 -7.30 -20.26 7.28
CA TYR A 72 -6.94 -19.03 6.55
C TYR A 72 -5.44 -18.86 6.41
N THR A 73 -5.05 -18.09 5.42
CA THR A 73 -3.65 -17.79 5.12
C THR A 73 -3.53 -16.38 4.56
N TRP A 74 -2.46 -15.68 4.91
CA TRP A 74 -2.16 -14.35 4.41
C TRP A 74 -1.07 -14.39 3.34
N PHE A 75 -1.32 -13.70 2.23
CA PHE A 75 -0.34 -13.46 1.18
C PHE A 75 -0.08 -11.97 1.07
N ALA A 76 1.17 -11.59 0.85
CA ALA A 76 1.51 -10.22 0.44
C ALA A 76 0.94 -9.93 -0.95
N ALA A 77 0.82 -8.66 -1.32
CA ALA A 77 0.26 -8.25 -2.61
C ALA A 77 1.03 -8.81 -3.82
N ASP A 78 2.29 -9.17 -3.66
CA ASP A 78 3.14 -9.82 -4.66
C ASP A 78 2.97 -11.36 -4.74
N GLY A 79 2.03 -11.91 -3.97
CA GLY A 79 1.73 -13.34 -3.92
C GLY A 79 2.64 -14.16 -3.01
N ARG A 80 3.63 -13.55 -2.33
CA ARG A 80 4.45 -14.25 -1.34
C ARG A 80 3.64 -14.55 -0.09
N LEU A 81 3.87 -15.71 0.51
CA LEU A 81 3.30 -16.09 1.80
C LEU A 81 3.80 -15.09 2.87
N SER A 82 2.88 -14.39 3.53
CA SER A 82 3.23 -13.31 4.48
C SER A 82 3.55 -13.86 5.86
N ASP A 83 2.81 -14.89 6.29
CA ASP A 83 3.06 -15.57 7.55
C ASP A 83 3.15 -17.08 7.26
N PRO A 84 4.33 -17.69 7.43
CA PRO A 84 4.56 -19.03 6.93
C PRO A 84 3.81 -20.12 7.69
N TRP A 85 3.21 -19.87 8.88
CA TRP A 85 3.06 -21.05 9.70
C TRP A 85 1.87 -21.15 10.62
N ASP A 86 0.93 -20.23 10.64
CA ASP A 86 -0.26 -20.48 11.45
C ASP A 86 -1.50 -20.61 10.59
N THR A 87 -1.61 -21.77 10.05
CA THR A 87 -2.87 -22.28 9.55
C THR A 87 -3.69 -22.71 10.75
N PHE A 88 -4.38 -21.78 11.36
CA PHE A 88 -5.41 -22.12 12.33
C PHE A 88 -6.39 -23.10 11.71
N ARG A 89 -6.77 -24.10 12.48
CA ARG A 89 -7.76 -25.10 12.12
C ARG A 89 -9.04 -24.83 12.85
N ILE A 90 -10.07 -24.52 12.10
CA ILE A 90 -11.42 -24.30 12.62
C ILE A 90 -12.25 -25.54 12.30
N LEU A 91 -12.71 -26.20 13.32
CA LEU A 91 -13.47 -27.45 13.21
C LEU A 91 -14.87 -27.18 12.62
N LEU A 92 -15.30 -28.03 11.72
CA LEU A 92 -16.69 -28.06 11.31
C LEU A 92 -17.55 -28.62 12.44
N PRO A 93 -18.72 -28.04 12.73
CA PRO A 93 -19.60 -28.51 13.82
C PRO A 93 -20.25 -29.88 13.54
N ALA A 94 -20.42 -30.23 12.27
CA ALA A 94 -21.01 -31.49 11.80
C ALA A 94 -20.52 -31.79 10.37
N ASP A 95 -20.74 -33.01 9.92
CA ASP A 95 -20.48 -33.45 8.53
C ASP A 95 -21.35 -32.63 7.56
N VAL A 96 -20.75 -32.28 6.40
CA VAL A 96 -21.42 -31.52 5.34
C VAL A 96 -21.53 -32.38 4.09
N PRO A 97 -22.66 -33.03 3.82
CA PRO A 97 -22.84 -33.87 2.63
C PRO A 97 -22.86 -33.03 1.35
N PRO A 98 -22.73 -33.68 0.17
CA PRO A 98 -22.95 -33.03 -1.12
C PRO A 98 -24.27 -32.23 -1.16
N GLY A 99 -24.21 -30.98 -1.61
CA GLY A 99 -25.34 -30.04 -1.59
C GLY A 99 -25.68 -29.45 -0.23
N GLY A 100 -25.05 -29.89 0.85
CA GLY A 100 -25.21 -29.36 2.21
C GLY A 100 -24.42 -28.05 2.41
N SER A 101 -24.68 -27.41 3.56
CA SER A 101 -23.97 -26.19 3.95
C SER A 101 -23.69 -26.15 5.44
N VAL A 102 -22.70 -25.38 5.82
CA VAL A 102 -22.34 -25.08 7.21
C VAL A 102 -22.21 -23.57 7.42
N THR A 103 -22.77 -23.09 8.50
CA THR A 103 -22.57 -21.71 8.94
C THR A 103 -21.61 -21.71 10.12
N LEU A 104 -20.47 -21.06 9.94
CA LEU A 104 -19.50 -20.82 10.99
C LEU A 104 -19.65 -19.38 11.48
N ARG A 105 -19.94 -19.22 12.76
CA ARG A 105 -20.13 -17.91 13.37
C ARG A 105 -18.97 -17.57 14.29
N ASP A 106 -18.70 -16.27 14.38
CA ASP A 106 -17.70 -15.72 15.28
C ASP A 106 -16.30 -16.32 15.07
N VAL A 107 -15.97 -16.60 13.81
CA VAL A 107 -14.71 -17.20 13.39
C VAL A 107 -13.60 -16.19 13.60
N ALA A 108 -12.66 -16.51 14.50
CA ALA A 108 -11.50 -15.66 14.79
C ALA A 108 -10.40 -15.84 13.76
N PHE A 109 -9.76 -14.73 13.39
CA PHE A 109 -8.55 -14.71 12.59
C PHE A 109 -7.68 -13.52 12.98
N LYS A 110 -6.36 -13.67 12.86
CA LYS A 110 -5.38 -12.64 13.26
C LYS A 110 -4.79 -11.96 12.04
N THR A 111 -4.69 -10.64 12.09
CA THR A 111 -4.09 -9.85 11.01
C THR A 111 -2.56 -9.89 11.04
N PRO A 112 -1.88 -9.73 9.90
CA PRO A 112 -0.44 -9.55 9.86
C PRO A 112 0.02 -8.40 10.76
N PRO A 113 1.17 -8.53 11.45
CA PRO A 113 1.69 -7.47 12.33
C PRO A 113 2.35 -6.32 11.55
N VAL A 114 2.62 -6.50 10.25
CA VAL A 114 3.29 -5.53 9.39
C VAL A 114 2.27 -4.81 8.54
N LEU A 115 2.37 -3.47 8.45
CA LEU A 115 1.52 -2.66 7.59
C LEU A 115 1.73 -3.02 6.12
N GLY A 116 0.64 -3.08 5.33
CA GLY A 116 0.74 -3.41 3.91
C GLY A 116 -0.58 -3.85 3.29
N ASN A 117 -0.53 -4.13 1.99
CA ASN A 117 -1.62 -4.75 1.27
C ASN A 117 -1.41 -6.27 1.24
N TYR A 118 -2.47 -6.98 1.55
CA TYR A 118 -2.47 -8.43 1.66
C TYR A 118 -3.67 -9.03 0.93
N VAL A 119 -3.60 -10.33 0.69
CA VAL A 119 -4.75 -11.15 0.33
C VAL A 119 -4.98 -12.14 1.47
N LEU A 120 -6.14 -12.05 2.10
CA LEU A 120 -6.63 -13.06 3.04
C LEU A 120 -7.28 -14.17 2.22
N ARG A 121 -6.74 -15.37 2.28
CA ARG A 121 -7.31 -16.56 1.64
C ARG A 121 -7.92 -17.48 2.70
N TRP A 122 -9.21 -17.74 2.57
CA TRP A 122 -9.89 -18.81 3.28
C TRP A 122 -9.98 -20.05 2.40
N ASP A 123 -9.67 -21.20 2.94
CA ASP A 123 -9.74 -22.48 2.25
C ASP A 123 -10.13 -23.61 3.19
N LEU A 124 -10.57 -24.72 2.65
CA LEU A 124 -10.80 -25.96 3.38
C LEU A 124 -9.62 -26.91 3.19
N VAL A 125 -9.34 -27.69 4.22
CA VAL A 125 -8.33 -28.75 4.17
C VAL A 125 -8.92 -30.05 4.68
N GLU A 126 -8.81 -31.12 3.91
CA GLU A 126 -9.03 -32.48 4.38
C GLU A 126 -7.70 -33.00 4.93
N GLU A 127 -7.62 -33.12 6.24
CA GLU A 127 -6.38 -33.43 6.93
C GLU A 127 -5.78 -34.75 6.45
N GLY A 128 -4.46 -34.74 6.26
CA GLY A 128 -3.72 -35.90 5.73
C GLY A 128 -3.94 -36.18 4.23
N ARG A 129 -4.78 -35.38 3.54
CA ARG A 129 -5.06 -35.57 2.10
C ARG A 129 -4.70 -34.36 1.25
N THR A 130 -5.48 -33.31 1.30
CA THR A 130 -5.29 -32.17 0.40
C THR A 130 -5.97 -30.89 0.91
N TRP A 131 -5.47 -29.77 0.45
CA TRP A 131 -6.17 -28.49 0.44
C TRP A 131 -7.15 -28.46 -0.72
N PHE A 132 -8.34 -27.89 -0.52
CA PHE A 132 -9.37 -27.87 -1.54
C PHE A 132 -8.96 -27.08 -2.78
N PHE A 133 -8.24 -25.94 -2.61
CA PHE A 133 -7.72 -25.21 -3.75
C PHE A 133 -6.75 -26.03 -4.62
N ARG A 134 -5.96 -26.92 -4.02
CA ARG A 134 -5.05 -27.83 -4.75
C ARG A 134 -5.80 -28.90 -5.51
N ALA A 135 -7.00 -29.24 -5.07
CA ALA A 135 -7.92 -30.15 -5.76
C ALA A 135 -8.80 -29.44 -6.79
N GLY A 136 -8.60 -28.14 -7.03
CA GLY A 136 -9.31 -27.35 -8.05
C GLY A 136 -10.54 -26.61 -7.55
N ALA A 137 -10.84 -26.64 -6.25
CA ALA A 137 -11.91 -25.82 -5.69
C ALA A 137 -11.47 -24.33 -5.55
N GLU A 138 -12.41 -23.41 -5.62
CA GLU A 138 -12.14 -22.00 -5.41
C GLU A 138 -11.98 -21.67 -3.92
N ALA A 139 -10.87 -21.08 -3.55
CA ALA A 139 -10.68 -20.47 -2.24
C ALA A 139 -11.35 -19.09 -2.20
N LEU A 140 -11.77 -18.64 -1.01
CA LEU A 140 -12.24 -17.27 -0.83
C LEU A 140 -11.04 -16.33 -0.63
N GLU A 141 -10.73 -15.54 -1.64
CA GLU A 141 -9.64 -14.55 -1.58
C GLU A 141 -10.19 -13.14 -1.43
N VAL A 142 -9.66 -12.42 -0.45
CA VAL A 142 -10.10 -11.06 -0.13
C VAL A 142 -8.89 -10.14 -0.04
N PRO A 143 -8.84 -9.11 -0.88
CA PRO A 143 -7.86 -8.03 -0.74
C PRO A 143 -8.09 -7.29 0.59
N VAL A 144 -7.06 -7.12 1.37
CA VAL A 144 -7.12 -6.45 2.68
C VAL A 144 -5.96 -5.49 2.81
N GLN A 145 -6.26 -4.30 3.32
CA GLN A 145 -5.27 -3.34 3.76
C GLN A 145 -5.05 -3.49 5.26
N VAL A 146 -3.84 -3.84 5.67
CA VAL A 146 -3.43 -3.79 7.08
C VAL A 146 -2.78 -2.44 7.33
N SER A 147 -3.45 -1.62 8.15
CA SER A 147 -3.01 -0.25 8.43
C SER A 147 -3.40 0.16 9.85
N ASP A 148 -2.71 1.15 10.41
CA ASP A 148 -3.03 1.65 11.74
C ASP A 148 -4.33 2.47 11.74
N ARG A 149 -5.09 2.39 12.84
CA ARG A 149 -6.33 3.17 13.02
C ARG A 149 -6.11 4.68 12.94
N SER A 150 -4.93 5.15 13.29
CA SER A 150 -4.55 6.57 13.22
C SER A 150 -4.58 7.12 11.79
N LEU A 151 -4.47 6.25 10.76
CA LEU A 151 -4.53 6.66 9.35
C LEU A 151 -5.95 6.96 8.83
N PHE A 152 -6.99 6.73 9.63
CA PHE A 152 -8.41 6.91 9.22
C PHE A 152 -9.07 8.15 9.83
N VAL A 153 -8.44 9.29 9.70
CA VAL A 153 -9.08 10.58 9.97
C VAL A 153 -9.94 10.96 8.75
N PRO A 154 -11.17 11.47 8.95
CA PRO A 154 -11.99 11.93 7.84
C PRO A 154 -11.29 13.00 7.01
N TRP A 155 -11.30 12.83 5.70
CA TRP A 155 -10.77 13.81 4.77
C TRP A 155 -11.78 14.92 4.53
N THR A 156 -11.27 16.09 4.19
CA THR A 156 -12.06 17.19 3.65
C THR A 156 -11.40 17.69 2.37
N ALA A 157 -12.17 18.34 1.50
CA ALA A 157 -11.61 18.88 0.28
C ALA A 157 -12.18 20.27 -0.04
N GLN A 158 -11.39 20.99 -0.81
CA GLN A 158 -11.73 22.24 -1.45
C GLN A 158 -11.33 22.19 -2.91
N ALA A 159 -12.04 22.92 -3.75
CA ALA A 159 -11.72 23.01 -5.15
C ALA A 159 -11.95 24.44 -5.67
N SER A 160 -11.27 24.80 -6.74
CA SER A 160 -11.48 26.10 -7.41
C SER A 160 -12.90 26.23 -7.97
N HIS A 161 -13.57 25.10 -8.23
CA HIS A 161 -14.92 24.99 -8.78
C HIS A 161 -15.68 23.91 -8.02
N ASN A 162 -16.99 24.12 -7.81
CA ASN A 162 -17.88 23.12 -7.20
C ASN A 162 -17.33 22.50 -5.90
N THR A 163 -16.89 23.32 -4.95
CA THR A 163 -16.35 22.84 -3.66
C THR A 163 -17.36 22.02 -2.87
N GLU A 164 -18.67 22.32 -2.97
CA GLU A 164 -19.72 21.60 -2.24
C GLU A 164 -19.77 20.11 -2.61
N GLY A 165 -19.47 19.78 -3.88
CA GLY A 165 -19.40 18.38 -4.35
C GLY A 165 -18.05 17.72 -4.16
N ALA A 166 -17.04 18.39 -3.61
CA ALA A 166 -15.65 17.90 -3.57
C ALA A 166 -15.50 16.56 -2.83
N PHE A 167 -16.35 16.28 -1.87
CA PHE A 167 -16.33 15.01 -1.12
C PHE A 167 -16.59 13.77 -1.98
N LEU A 168 -17.26 13.91 -3.13
CA LEU A 168 -17.54 12.82 -4.06
C LEU A 168 -16.27 12.27 -4.72
N ALA A 169 -15.14 12.96 -4.61
CA ALA A 169 -13.85 12.52 -5.13
C ALA A 169 -13.11 11.53 -4.20
N PHE A 170 -13.66 11.21 -3.02
CA PHE A 170 -13.04 10.29 -2.04
C PHE A 170 -14.07 9.65 -1.10
N ASP A 171 -15.28 9.39 -1.59
CA ASP A 171 -16.36 8.78 -0.80
C ASP A 171 -16.33 7.24 -0.81
N GLY A 172 -15.38 6.65 -1.52
CA GLY A 172 -15.22 5.21 -1.67
C GLY A 172 -16.22 4.57 -2.64
N ASN A 173 -16.91 5.39 -3.44
CA ASN A 173 -17.90 4.94 -4.42
C ASN A 173 -17.52 5.40 -5.83
N VAL A 174 -16.92 4.53 -6.61
CA VAL A 174 -16.51 4.82 -8.01
C VAL A 174 -17.65 5.15 -8.97
N GLN A 175 -18.92 5.03 -8.54
CA GLN A 175 -20.10 5.42 -9.33
C GLN A 175 -20.49 6.89 -9.11
N THR A 176 -19.95 7.54 -8.09
CA THR A 176 -20.07 8.97 -7.84
C THR A 176 -18.84 9.70 -8.36
N ALA A 177 -18.94 11.02 -8.56
CA ALA A 177 -17.81 11.81 -9.02
C ALA A 177 -17.95 13.29 -8.64
N TRP A 178 -16.86 13.93 -8.30
CA TRP A 178 -16.76 15.37 -8.37
C TRP A 178 -16.58 15.81 -9.82
N THR A 179 -17.18 16.95 -10.18
CA THR A 179 -16.98 17.60 -11.48
C THR A 179 -16.76 19.09 -11.29
N SER A 180 -15.86 19.67 -12.06
CA SER A 180 -15.64 21.13 -12.06
C SER A 180 -16.86 21.92 -12.53
N THR A 181 -17.85 21.29 -13.17
CA THR A 181 -19.04 21.91 -13.80
C THR A 181 -18.71 22.96 -14.86
N ALA A 182 -17.45 23.15 -15.17
CA ALA A 182 -16.93 24.05 -16.20
C ALA A 182 -15.83 23.34 -17.00
N ASP A 183 -15.60 23.79 -18.23
CA ASP A 183 -14.51 23.26 -19.05
C ASP A 183 -13.16 23.43 -18.38
N GLN A 184 -12.30 22.44 -18.53
CA GLN A 184 -10.96 22.45 -17.97
C GLN A 184 -10.15 23.62 -18.50
N GLN A 185 -9.46 24.32 -17.59
CA GLN A 185 -8.54 25.39 -17.95
C GLN A 185 -7.35 25.43 -16.97
N PRO A 186 -6.20 25.94 -17.40
CA PRO A 186 -5.05 26.14 -16.51
C PRO A 186 -5.42 26.99 -15.28
N GLY A 187 -4.88 26.61 -14.13
CA GLY A 187 -5.15 27.26 -12.87
C GLY A 187 -6.32 26.70 -12.05
N MET A 188 -7.12 25.78 -12.61
CA MET A 188 -8.04 25.00 -11.79
C MET A 188 -7.27 24.12 -10.82
N TRP A 189 -7.81 23.93 -9.62
CA TRP A 189 -7.18 23.08 -8.61
C TRP A 189 -8.22 22.33 -7.78
N PHE A 190 -7.76 21.18 -7.26
CA PHE A 190 -8.46 20.35 -6.29
C PHE A 190 -7.52 20.05 -5.13
N GLN A 191 -7.95 20.29 -3.88
CA GLN A 191 -7.14 20.10 -2.70
C GLN A 191 -7.84 19.20 -1.69
N VAL A 192 -7.11 18.23 -1.15
CA VAL A 192 -7.55 17.37 -0.06
C VAL A 192 -6.79 17.72 1.21
N ASP A 193 -7.49 17.85 2.33
CA ASP A 193 -6.95 17.79 3.69
C ASP A 193 -7.14 16.38 4.21
N LEU A 194 -6.05 15.67 4.43
CA LEU A 194 -6.03 14.28 4.93
C LEU A 194 -6.35 14.20 6.44
N GLY A 195 -6.60 15.36 7.08
CA GLY A 195 -6.95 15.47 8.50
C GLY A 195 -5.77 15.28 9.45
N GLN A 196 -4.67 14.72 8.99
CA GLN A 196 -3.46 14.44 9.77
C GLN A 196 -2.21 14.44 8.90
N LEU A 197 -1.05 14.51 9.53
CA LEU A 197 0.24 14.37 8.86
C LEU A 197 0.50 12.90 8.55
N LEU A 198 0.83 12.59 7.29
CA LEU A 198 1.12 11.25 6.79
C LEU A 198 2.39 11.28 5.93
N VAL A 199 3.08 10.16 5.81
CA VAL A 199 4.14 9.96 4.82
C VAL A 199 3.52 9.46 3.53
N LEU A 200 3.48 10.28 2.50
CA LEU A 200 2.93 9.95 1.18
C LEU A 200 4.06 9.60 0.21
N ASP A 201 3.83 8.63 -0.67
CA ASP A 201 4.77 8.23 -1.72
C ASP A 201 4.11 7.96 -3.08
N ARG A 202 2.78 7.98 -3.14
CA ARG A 202 2.04 7.81 -4.39
C ARG A 202 0.64 8.38 -4.29
N VAL A 203 0.15 8.91 -5.39
CA VAL A 203 -1.23 9.42 -5.56
C VAL A 203 -1.84 8.80 -6.80
N ARG A 204 -3.09 8.36 -6.69
CA ARG A 204 -3.93 7.99 -7.82
C ARG A 204 -5.17 8.87 -7.85
N VAL A 205 -5.55 9.30 -9.05
CA VAL A 205 -6.80 10.03 -9.30
C VAL A 205 -7.48 9.37 -10.49
N ALA A 206 -8.59 8.71 -10.22
CA ALA A 206 -9.41 8.09 -11.24
C ALA A 206 -10.37 9.11 -11.86
N SER A 207 -10.50 9.08 -13.18
CA SER A 207 -11.32 10.01 -13.96
C SER A 207 -12.05 9.29 -15.09
N PRO A 208 -13.37 9.41 -15.24
CA PRO A 208 -14.11 8.69 -16.26
C PRO A 208 -13.91 9.33 -17.63
N GLY A 209 -13.78 8.52 -18.66
CA GLY A 209 -13.74 8.95 -20.05
C GLY A 209 -12.62 9.95 -20.34
N ARG A 210 -12.96 11.19 -20.67
CA ARG A 210 -12.03 12.30 -20.93
C ARG A 210 -11.99 13.34 -19.80
N GLY A 211 -12.48 12.99 -18.62
CA GLY A 211 -12.50 13.87 -17.45
C GLY A 211 -11.15 14.04 -16.74
N PHE A 212 -10.09 13.33 -17.15
CA PHE A 212 -8.75 13.47 -16.58
C PHE A 212 -8.12 14.83 -16.84
N PRO A 213 -7.23 15.33 -15.99
CA PRO A 213 -6.51 16.59 -16.24
C PRO A 213 -5.53 16.40 -17.41
N VAL A 214 -5.59 17.27 -18.43
CA VAL A 214 -4.73 17.16 -19.61
C VAL A 214 -3.29 17.63 -19.41
N GLY A 215 -3.04 18.30 -18.31
CA GLY A 215 -1.74 18.61 -17.74
C GLY A 215 -1.92 18.88 -16.25
N TYR A 216 -0.97 18.47 -15.42
CA TYR A 216 -1.14 18.62 -13.97
C TYR A 216 0.16 18.84 -13.22
N ARG A 217 0.01 19.39 -12.02
CA ARG A 217 1.01 19.38 -10.95
C ARG A 217 0.40 18.77 -9.70
N VAL A 218 1.18 17.92 -9.03
CA VAL A 218 0.87 17.39 -7.70
C VAL A 218 1.76 18.08 -6.70
N ARG A 219 1.14 18.74 -5.72
CA ARG A 219 1.83 19.41 -4.64
C ARG A 219 1.40 18.86 -3.30
N LEU A 220 2.34 18.77 -2.38
CA LEU A 220 2.13 18.33 -1.01
C LEU A 220 2.50 19.45 -0.03
N SER A 221 1.84 19.47 1.12
CA SER A 221 2.15 20.42 2.20
C SER A 221 1.85 19.82 3.56
N ALA A 222 2.68 20.11 4.56
CA ALA A 222 2.43 19.75 5.94
C ALA A 222 1.45 20.71 6.63
N ASP A 223 1.46 21.99 6.27
CA ASP A 223 0.77 23.10 6.96
C ASP A 223 -0.26 23.86 6.09
N GLY A 224 -0.38 23.52 4.82
CA GLY A 224 -1.25 24.19 3.85
C GLY A 224 -0.72 25.53 3.33
N GLN A 225 0.49 25.94 3.72
CA GLN A 225 1.13 27.21 3.32
C GLN A 225 2.37 26.96 2.46
N ASP A 226 3.26 26.09 2.91
CA ASP A 226 4.46 25.71 2.18
C ASP A 226 4.18 24.50 1.30
N TRP A 227 4.18 24.70 -0.02
CA TRP A 227 3.85 23.69 -1.00
C TRP A 227 5.06 23.16 -1.73
N HIS A 228 5.26 21.85 -1.66
CA HIS A 228 6.32 21.13 -2.36
C HIS A 228 5.78 20.44 -3.62
N LEU A 229 6.41 20.69 -4.77
CA LEU A 229 6.08 20.04 -6.04
C LEU A 229 6.69 18.62 -6.04
N VAL A 230 5.86 17.59 -6.10
CA VAL A 230 6.32 16.19 -6.10
C VAL A 230 6.18 15.52 -7.46
N ALA A 231 5.30 16.04 -8.32
CA ALA A 231 5.16 15.55 -9.68
C ALA A 231 4.52 16.59 -10.59
N GLU A 232 4.89 16.56 -11.88
CA GLU A 232 4.23 17.35 -12.92
C GLU A 232 4.22 16.58 -14.24
N LYS A 233 3.21 16.88 -15.07
CA LYS A 233 3.07 16.32 -16.41
C LYS A 233 2.33 17.32 -17.29
N ASP A 234 2.98 17.75 -18.38
CA ASP A 234 2.41 18.77 -19.27
C ASP A 234 1.34 18.22 -20.22
N GLN A 235 1.43 16.95 -20.59
CA GLN A 235 0.46 16.26 -21.45
C GLN A 235 0.05 14.95 -20.82
N ASN A 236 -1.19 14.86 -20.38
CA ASN A 236 -1.76 13.68 -19.76
C ASN A 236 -3.01 13.21 -20.54
N TRP A 237 -3.11 11.89 -20.77
CA TRP A 237 -4.17 11.25 -21.56
C TRP A 237 -4.84 10.10 -20.80
N ALA A 238 -4.66 10.03 -19.49
CA ALA A 238 -5.19 8.95 -18.66
C ALA A 238 -5.40 9.44 -17.22
N ASP A 239 -5.86 8.55 -16.36
CA ASP A 239 -5.86 8.75 -14.91
C ASP A 239 -4.48 9.19 -14.42
N VAL A 240 -4.47 9.95 -13.33
CA VAL A 240 -3.21 10.27 -12.66
C VAL A 240 -2.83 9.08 -11.78
N ASP A 241 -1.65 8.52 -12.02
CA ASP A 241 -1.02 7.53 -11.14
C ASP A 241 0.47 7.86 -11.10
N VAL A 242 0.91 8.44 -9.98
CA VAL A 242 2.25 8.97 -9.85
C VAL A 242 2.87 8.60 -8.51
N ALA A 243 4.07 8.01 -8.57
CA ALA A 243 4.93 7.75 -7.44
C ALA A 243 6.01 8.84 -7.34
N PHE A 244 6.38 9.19 -6.13
CA PHE A 244 7.40 10.20 -5.82
C PHE A 244 8.18 9.79 -4.56
N ALA A 245 9.28 10.49 -4.27
CA ALA A 245 10.01 10.31 -3.02
C ALA A 245 9.06 10.50 -1.82
N PRO A 246 9.05 9.59 -0.83
CA PRO A 246 8.21 9.73 0.34
C PRO A 246 8.34 11.11 0.98
N PHE A 247 7.21 11.75 1.23
CA PHE A 247 7.15 13.10 1.79
C PHE A 247 6.06 13.20 2.85
N GLN A 248 6.35 13.82 3.98
CA GLN A 248 5.36 14.05 5.03
C GLN A 248 4.42 15.19 4.65
N ALA A 249 3.13 14.91 4.57
CA ALA A 249 2.12 15.90 4.21
C ALA A 249 0.79 15.65 4.91
N ARG A 250 0.06 16.71 5.15
CA ARG A 250 -1.36 16.68 5.50
C ARG A 250 -2.23 17.10 4.33
N TYR A 251 -1.70 17.94 3.44
CA TYR A 251 -2.46 18.48 2.31
C TYR A 251 -1.89 17.97 1.00
N LEU A 252 -2.79 17.56 0.11
CA LEU A 252 -2.53 17.21 -1.27
C LEU A 252 -3.26 18.20 -2.16
N ARG A 253 -2.58 18.80 -3.14
CA ARG A 253 -3.20 19.65 -4.17
C ARG A 253 -2.86 19.14 -5.55
N LEU A 254 -3.88 18.95 -6.37
CA LEU A 254 -3.79 18.77 -7.80
C LEU A 254 -4.08 20.12 -8.49
N GLU A 255 -3.20 20.55 -9.38
CA GLU A 255 -3.37 21.77 -10.17
C GLU A 255 -3.44 21.40 -11.64
N GLN A 256 -4.45 21.88 -12.35
CA GLN A 256 -4.58 21.76 -13.80
C GLN A 256 -3.62 22.73 -14.49
N THR A 257 -2.76 22.25 -15.37
CA THR A 257 -1.81 23.08 -16.13
C THR A 257 -2.11 23.14 -17.62
N GLY A 258 -2.84 22.15 -18.13
CA GLY A 258 -3.20 22.06 -19.53
C GLY A 258 -4.64 22.53 -19.83
N GLN A 259 -4.92 22.75 -21.09
CA GLN A 259 -6.26 23.02 -21.62
C GLN A 259 -6.59 22.04 -22.71
N PRO A 260 -7.71 21.29 -22.61
CA PRO A 260 -8.10 20.36 -23.65
C PRO A 260 -8.50 21.12 -24.93
N THR A 261 -8.33 20.49 -26.08
CA THR A 261 -8.79 20.99 -27.37
C THR A 261 -10.28 20.69 -27.63
N TRP A 262 -10.95 20.07 -26.66
CA TRP A 262 -12.37 19.72 -26.68
C TRP A 262 -13.05 20.21 -25.40
N PRO A 263 -14.34 20.56 -25.44
CA PRO A 263 -15.09 20.88 -24.23
C PRO A 263 -15.15 19.65 -23.32
N ALA A 264 -14.64 19.77 -22.11
CA ALA A 264 -14.71 18.72 -21.10
C ALA A 264 -14.52 19.29 -19.70
N ALA A 265 -15.40 18.96 -18.79
CA ALA A 265 -15.21 19.24 -17.39
C ALA A 265 -14.08 18.35 -16.81
N TRP A 266 -13.41 18.82 -15.79
CA TRP A 266 -12.54 18.00 -14.97
C TRP A 266 -13.41 17.15 -14.04
N VAL A 267 -13.22 15.84 -14.05
CA VAL A 267 -14.02 14.88 -13.28
C VAL A 267 -13.10 13.96 -12.47
N ILE A 268 -13.42 13.76 -11.23
CA ILE A 268 -12.69 12.85 -10.32
C ILE A 268 -13.69 11.90 -9.69
N THR A 269 -13.57 10.60 -9.99
CA THR A 269 -14.37 9.55 -9.34
C THR A 269 -13.79 9.10 -8.02
N GLU A 270 -12.45 9.05 -7.92
CA GLU A 270 -11.81 8.63 -6.67
C GLU A 270 -10.37 9.14 -6.60
N ILE A 271 -9.98 9.64 -5.43
CA ILE A 271 -8.60 9.94 -5.06
C ILE A 271 -8.15 8.93 -4.01
N THR A 272 -7.04 8.26 -4.29
CA THR A 272 -6.39 7.38 -3.33
C THR A 272 -4.93 7.80 -3.15
N VAL A 273 -4.43 7.68 -1.94
CA VAL A 273 -3.01 7.93 -1.64
C VAL A 273 -2.36 6.69 -1.04
N SER A 274 -1.12 6.44 -1.39
CA SER A 274 -0.30 5.51 -0.64
C SER A 274 0.34 6.25 0.52
N ALA A 275 0.06 5.81 1.74
CA ALA A 275 0.43 6.54 2.93
C ALA A 275 0.95 5.63 4.06
N ALA A 276 1.67 6.23 5.00
CA ALA A 276 2.06 5.64 6.27
C ALA A 276 1.99 6.71 7.36
N GLU A 277 2.05 6.27 8.62
CA GLU A 277 2.23 7.20 9.73
C GLU A 277 3.54 7.99 9.60
N PRO A 278 3.59 9.20 10.16
CA PRO A 278 4.84 9.94 10.32
C PRO A 278 5.87 9.12 11.11
N TRP A 279 7.12 9.52 11.01
CA TRP A 279 8.16 8.95 11.83
C TRP A 279 7.86 9.23 13.31
N ALA A 280 8.01 8.23 14.18
CA ALA A 280 7.75 8.38 15.62
C ALA A 280 8.80 9.28 16.31
N GLY A 281 9.98 9.37 15.72
CA GLY A 281 11.03 10.24 16.22
C GLY A 281 12.36 10.03 15.53
N ALA A 282 13.31 10.90 15.87
CA ALA A 282 14.70 10.78 15.44
C ALA A 282 15.66 10.98 16.61
N LEU A 283 16.81 10.36 16.53
CA LEU A 283 17.93 10.49 17.46
C LEU A 283 19.21 10.75 16.67
N ALA A 284 20.14 11.45 17.29
CA ALA A 284 21.42 11.74 16.67
C ALA A 284 22.55 11.73 17.70
N SER A 285 23.77 11.43 17.23
CA SER A 285 24.99 11.44 18.05
C SER A 285 25.39 12.83 18.51
N HIS A 286 24.94 13.87 17.80
CA HIS A 286 25.25 15.28 18.06
C HIS A 286 23.96 16.10 17.91
N TYR A 287 23.73 17.06 18.80
CA TYR A 287 22.59 17.97 18.77
C TYR A 287 21.26 17.20 18.56
N ALA A 288 21.03 16.21 19.40
CA ALA A 288 19.86 15.32 19.33
C ALA A 288 18.54 16.10 19.53
N GLU A 289 18.58 17.23 20.21
CA GLU A 289 17.44 18.14 20.40
C GLU A 289 16.90 18.71 19.08
N ASP A 290 17.74 18.80 18.06
CA ASP A 290 17.36 19.29 16.71
C ASP A 290 17.02 18.13 15.73
N ALA A 291 17.16 16.86 16.13
CA ALA A 291 16.99 15.73 15.24
C ALA A 291 15.62 15.72 14.54
N GLY A 292 14.58 16.21 15.21
CA GLY A 292 13.24 16.36 14.62
C GLY A 292 13.20 17.21 13.35
N GLN A 293 14.16 18.12 13.15
CA GLN A 293 14.21 18.97 11.95
C GLN A 293 14.58 18.21 10.66
N ALA A 294 15.11 17.01 10.79
CA ALA A 294 15.39 16.13 9.63
C ALA A 294 14.22 15.20 9.28
N ILE A 295 13.08 15.32 9.97
CA ILE A 295 11.88 14.51 9.76
C ILE A 295 10.59 15.34 9.88
N ASP A 296 10.65 16.66 9.65
CA ASP A 296 9.54 17.60 9.86
C ASP A 296 8.83 18.02 8.56
N ALA A 297 9.20 17.40 7.44
CA ALA A 297 8.69 17.68 6.10
C ALA A 297 8.99 19.09 5.58
N ARG A 298 10.07 19.74 6.07
CA ARG A 298 10.46 21.10 5.70
C ARG A 298 11.90 21.14 5.23
N LEU A 299 12.13 21.16 3.94
CA LEU A 299 13.48 21.22 3.34
C LEU A 299 14.31 22.44 3.74
N ARG A 300 13.71 23.47 4.35
CA ARG A 300 14.41 24.66 4.84
C ARG A 300 14.90 24.57 6.28
N THR A 301 14.43 23.58 7.04
CA THR A 301 14.97 23.18 8.34
C THR A 301 15.98 22.07 8.17
N ALA A 302 16.90 21.89 9.09
CA ALA A 302 17.85 20.80 9.02
C ALA A 302 18.46 20.51 10.38
N TRP A 303 18.58 19.23 10.71
CA TRP A 303 19.55 18.82 11.71
C TRP A 303 20.97 18.91 11.13
N ASN A 304 21.93 19.37 11.92
CA ASN A 304 23.34 19.32 11.54
C ASN A 304 24.28 19.32 12.76
N THR A 305 25.52 18.92 12.52
CA THR A 305 26.56 18.87 13.54
C THR A 305 27.22 20.22 13.83
N ARG A 306 26.64 21.33 13.33
CA ARG A 306 27.06 22.74 13.56
C ARG A 306 28.57 22.94 13.33
N SER A 307 29.31 23.34 14.36
CA SER A 307 30.77 23.54 14.30
C SER A 307 31.58 22.24 14.27
N VAL A 308 30.97 21.11 14.62
CA VAL A 308 31.67 19.81 14.65
C VAL A 308 31.79 19.27 13.24
N LYS A 309 33.05 19.13 12.78
CA LYS A 309 33.35 18.58 11.46
C LYS A 309 33.12 17.07 11.44
N GLN A 310 32.83 16.56 10.23
CA GLN A 310 32.55 15.13 10.05
C GLN A 310 33.74 14.27 10.45
N ARG A 311 33.45 13.20 11.18
CA ARG A 311 34.37 12.15 11.58
C ARG A 311 33.64 10.81 11.66
N PRO A 312 34.34 9.69 11.49
CA PRO A 312 33.74 8.36 11.67
C PRO A 312 33.02 8.20 13.00
N GLY A 313 31.91 7.46 12.99
CA GLY A 313 31.11 7.17 14.19
C GLY A 313 30.06 8.23 14.56
N MET A 314 29.89 9.29 13.76
CA MET A 314 28.70 10.14 13.89
C MET A 314 27.51 9.41 13.29
N TRP A 315 26.36 9.42 13.98
CA TRP A 315 25.19 8.72 13.52
C TRP A 315 23.90 9.55 13.66
N PHE A 316 22.93 9.21 12.79
CA PHE A 316 21.56 9.68 12.82
C PHE A 316 20.61 8.47 12.67
N GLU A 317 19.56 8.41 13.48
CA GLU A 317 18.61 7.29 13.55
C GLU A 317 17.19 7.79 13.49
N VAL A 318 16.35 7.10 12.72
CA VAL A 318 14.90 7.33 12.65
C VAL A 318 14.16 6.13 13.23
N ASP A 319 13.19 6.38 14.11
CA ASP A 319 12.16 5.45 14.55
C ASP A 319 10.92 5.64 13.68
N MET A 320 10.58 4.66 12.86
CA MET A 320 9.40 4.69 12.01
C MET A 320 8.09 4.39 12.75
N GLY A 321 8.13 4.15 14.08
CA GLY A 321 6.96 3.88 14.91
C GLY A 321 6.48 2.44 14.87
N SER A 322 6.56 1.77 13.73
CA SER A 322 6.11 0.40 13.51
C SER A 322 7.07 -0.35 12.58
N LEU A 323 6.93 -1.69 12.52
CA LEU A 323 7.62 -2.49 11.51
C LEU A 323 7.06 -2.13 10.12
N ARG A 324 7.97 -1.85 9.18
CA ARG A 324 7.65 -1.54 7.78
C ARG A 324 8.56 -2.32 6.85
N ARG A 325 8.06 -2.67 5.68
CA ARG A 325 8.90 -3.18 4.59
C ARG A 325 9.51 -2.01 3.86
N ILE A 326 10.84 -1.97 3.87
CA ILE A 326 11.62 -0.88 3.28
C ILE A 326 12.66 -1.44 2.31
N GLU A 327 13.01 -0.65 1.29
CA GLU A 327 13.95 -1.03 0.23
C GLU A 327 14.98 0.06 -0.08
N GLY A 328 15.02 1.13 0.70
CA GLY A 328 15.98 2.21 0.48
C GLY A 328 15.76 3.40 1.38
N LEU A 329 16.65 4.38 1.23
CA LEU A 329 16.52 5.70 1.84
C LEU A 329 17.13 6.78 0.96
N THR A 330 16.64 8.00 1.13
CA THR A 330 17.22 9.22 0.58
C THR A 330 17.45 10.21 1.70
N LEU A 331 18.60 10.89 1.71
CA LEU A 331 18.86 12.02 2.61
C LEU A 331 18.99 13.28 1.77
N GLU A 332 18.10 14.23 2.02
CA GLU A 332 18.26 15.60 1.54
C GLU A 332 19.24 16.33 2.44
N HIS A 333 20.24 17.00 1.86
CA HIS A 333 21.29 17.68 2.59
C HIS A 333 21.31 19.19 2.33
N PRO A 334 21.59 20.01 3.35
CA PRO A 334 22.03 21.37 3.10
C PRO A 334 23.31 21.37 2.28
N ALA A 335 23.55 22.42 1.52
CA ALA A 335 24.70 22.51 0.61
C ALA A 335 26.02 22.11 1.28
N SER A 336 26.73 21.18 0.66
CA SER A 336 28.05 20.65 1.11
C SER A 336 28.06 19.88 2.44
N GLN A 337 26.91 19.52 3.01
CA GLN A 337 26.81 18.84 4.31
C GLN A 337 26.50 17.34 4.19
N MET A 338 26.64 16.74 3.00
CA MET A 338 26.50 15.29 2.81
C MET A 338 27.60 14.52 3.56
N PRO A 339 27.35 13.29 4.03
CA PRO A 339 28.36 12.44 4.66
C PRO A 339 29.39 12.01 3.64
N ARG A 340 30.66 12.05 3.98
CA ARG A 340 31.78 11.70 3.07
C ARG A 340 31.99 10.20 2.90
N GLY A 341 31.44 9.42 3.73
CA GLY A 341 31.31 7.99 3.66
C GLY A 341 30.32 7.57 4.74
N TYR A 342 29.59 6.50 4.53
CA TYR A 342 28.56 6.08 5.47
C TYR A 342 28.24 4.58 5.39
N THR A 343 27.65 4.07 6.44
CA THR A 343 26.91 2.82 6.45
C THR A 343 25.43 3.11 6.72
N VAL A 344 24.55 2.27 6.15
CA VAL A 344 23.13 2.22 6.49
C VAL A 344 22.89 0.90 7.20
N SER A 345 22.30 0.98 8.38
CA SER A 345 21.87 -0.17 9.17
C SER A 345 20.40 -0.06 9.54
N VAL A 346 19.73 -1.19 9.62
CA VAL A 346 18.32 -1.30 9.98
C VAL A 346 18.14 -2.25 11.14
N ALA A 347 17.07 -2.07 11.94
CA ALA A 347 16.73 -2.96 13.03
C ALA A 347 15.22 -3.14 13.18
N GLY A 348 14.81 -4.32 13.62
CA GLY A 348 13.44 -4.65 14.03
C GLY A 348 13.10 -4.12 15.42
N LEU A 349 12.08 -4.73 16.05
CA LEU A 349 11.64 -4.40 17.40
C LEU A 349 12.69 -4.79 18.48
N ASP A 350 13.52 -5.77 18.18
CA ASP A 350 14.59 -6.28 19.03
C ASP A 350 15.86 -5.41 19.04
N ARG A 351 15.89 -4.38 18.19
CA ARG A 351 17.05 -3.49 17.99
C ARG A 351 18.35 -4.22 17.60
N GLN A 352 18.25 -5.41 16.98
CA GLN A 352 19.41 -6.06 16.39
C GLN A 352 19.71 -5.41 15.04
N TRP A 353 20.89 -4.80 14.93
CA TRP A 353 21.27 -4.01 13.75
C TRP A 353 21.85 -4.88 12.64
N GLN A 354 21.30 -4.75 11.45
CA GLN A 354 21.79 -5.34 10.22
C GLN A 354 22.25 -4.22 9.26
N GLN A 355 23.49 -4.27 8.81
CA GLN A 355 23.95 -3.36 7.77
C GLN A 355 23.36 -3.77 6.42
N VAL A 356 22.76 -2.81 5.72
CA VAL A 356 22.08 -3.02 4.41
C VAL A 356 22.77 -2.27 3.27
N ALA A 357 23.53 -1.20 3.57
CA ALA A 357 24.31 -0.48 2.57
C ALA A 357 25.58 0.11 3.19
N ARG A 358 26.57 0.37 2.33
CA ARG A 358 27.82 1.05 2.67
C ARG A 358 28.36 1.80 1.46
N LYS A 359 28.88 3.01 1.70
CA LYS A 359 29.59 3.81 0.73
C LYS A 359 30.81 4.44 1.41
N ASP A 360 32.01 4.12 0.92
CA ASP A 360 33.25 4.57 1.58
C ASP A 360 33.67 5.98 1.17
N ASP A 361 33.28 6.43 -0.02
CA ASP A 361 33.54 7.79 -0.54
C ASP A 361 32.29 8.36 -1.20
N ASN A 362 31.72 9.42 -0.63
CA ASN A 362 30.49 10.03 -1.10
C ASN A 362 30.66 11.54 -1.31
N TRP A 363 30.31 12.00 -2.52
CA TRP A 363 30.38 13.40 -2.95
C TRP A 363 29.03 13.95 -3.41
N GLY A 364 27.98 13.16 -3.31
CA GLY A 364 26.63 13.50 -3.74
C GLY A 364 25.58 13.29 -2.67
N GLN A 365 24.35 13.47 -3.07
CA GLN A 365 23.18 13.13 -2.27
C GLN A 365 23.22 11.63 -1.89
N VAL A 366 22.74 11.29 -0.72
CA VAL A 366 22.53 9.90 -0.32
C VAL A 366 21.22 9.43 -0.91
N ASP A 367 21.27 8.47 -1.80
CA ASP A 367 20.12 7.76 -2.36
C ASP A 367 20.50 6.28 -2.49
N GLU A 368 20.10 5.49 -1.50
CA GLU A 368 20.46 4.08 -1.40
C GLU A 368 19.28 3.18 -1.61
N ARG A 369 19.47 2.13 -2.41
CA ARG A 369 18.53 1.04 -2.61
C ARG A 369 19.15 -0.26 -2.14
N PHE A 370 18.39 -1.05 -1.42
CA PHE A 370 18.81 -2.36 -0.89
C PHE A 370 17.67 -3.38 -1.01
N ALA A 371 17.99 -4.66 -0.79
CA ALA A 371 16.98 -5.71 -0.77
C ALA A 371 15.92 -5.41 0.29
N GLU A 372 14.65 -5.69 -0.02
CA GLU A 372 13.54 -5.50 0.92
C GLU A 372 13.85 -6.13 2.29
N VAL A 373 13.63 -5.36 3.33
CA VAL A 373 13.79 -5.79 4.72
C VAL A 373 12.68 -5.23 5.59
N SER A 374 12.22 -5.99 6.59
CA SER A 374 11.30 -5.51 7.62
C SER A 374 12.07 -4.84 8.75
N ALA A 375 11.84 -3.55 8.97
CA ALA A 375 12.53 -2.78 9.99
C ALA A 375 11.59 -1.76 10.65
N ARG A 376 11.92 -1.36 11.88
CA ARG A 376 11.36 -0.21 12.58
C ARG A 376 12.35 0.95 12.68
N TYR A 377 13.62 0.64 12.78
CA TYR A 377 14.70 1.63 12.98
C TYR A 377 15.62 1.64 11.77
N VAL A 378 16.00 2.84 11.34
CA VAL A 378 16.99 3.05 10.27
C VAL A 378 18.06 3.98 10.81
N ARG A 379 19.33 3.58 10.72
CA ARG A 379 20.48 4.38 11.16
C ARG A 379 21.45 4.58 10.01
N VAL A 380 21.91 5.81 9.88
CA VAL A 380 23.04 6.16 9.02
C VAL A 380 24.20 6.58 9.92
N GLU A 381 25.36 6.02 9.68
CA GLU A 381 26.58 6.32 10.43
C GLU A 381 27.71 6.70 9.48
N THR A 382 28.41 7.81 9.76
CA THR A 382 29.52 8.27 8.96
C THR A 382 30.74 7.37 9.14
N THR A 383 31.39 7.02 8.03
CA THR A 383 32.62 6.19 8.01
C THR A 383 33.87 6.98 7.63
N ASN A 384 33.70 8.22 7.13
CA ASN A 384 34.80 9.06 6.66
C ASN A 384 34.73 10.47 7.28
N SER A 385 35.78 11.25 7.07
CA SER A 385 35.97 12.58 7.66
C SER A 385 35.82 13.69 6.61
N SER A 386 35.36 14.87 7.04
CA SER A 386 35.48 16.11 6.29
C SER A 386 36.07 17.18 7.20
N PRO A 387 37.26 17.72 6.87
CA PRO A 387 37.84 18.78 7.69
C PRO A 387 37.15 20.15 7.48
N TYR A 388 36.32 20.26 6.42
CA TYR A 388 35.73 21.54 6.02
C TYR A 388 34.27 21.68 6.40
N HIS A 389 33.49 20.60 6.30
CA HIS A 389 32.02 20.65 6.40
C HIS A 389 31.48 19.84 7.59
N PRO A 390 30.46 20.37 8.26
CA PRO A 390 29.65 19.56 9.17
C PRO A 390 28.84 18.52 8.38
N TRP A 391 28.24 17.59 9.09
CA TRP A 391 27.19 16.73 8.52
C TRP A 391 25.81 17.35 8.83
N GLY A 392 24.93 17.36 7.84
CA GLY A 392 23.57 17.85 8.02
C GLY A 392 22.56 17.06 7.19
N ILE A 393 21.34 16.99 7.66
CA ILE A 393 20.21 16.33 7.02
C ILE A 393 19.05 17.31 7.05
N ALA A 394 18.55 17.74 5.88
CA ALA A 394 17.35 18.56 5.75
C ALA A 394 16.09 17.70 5.81
N GLU A 395 16.12 16.50 5.19
CA GLU A 395 15.02 15.54 5.29
C GLU A 395 15.56 14.11 5.17
N PHE A 396 15.07 13.21 6.04
CA PHE A 396 15.38 11.79 6.07
C PHE A 396 14.19 11.00 5.53
N VAL A 397 14.34 10.41 4.37
CA VAL A 397 13.29 9.72 3.63
C VAL A 397 13.57 8.23 3.58
N VAL A 398 12.61 7.39 3.95
CA VAL A 398 12.71 5.93 3.86
C VAL A 398 11.75 5.40 2.81
N TRP A 399 12.26 4.63 1.84
CA TRP A 399 11.48 4.05 0.76
C TRP A 399 10.82 2.75 1.19
N ARG A 400 9.49 2.67 0.99
CA ARG A 400 8.71 1.46 1.24
C ARG A 400 8.65 0.61 -0.03
N SER A 401 8.77 -0.71 0.14
CA SER A 401 8.67 -1.66 -0.97
C SER A 401 7.24 -1.90 -1.46
N ALA A 402 6.25 -1.66 -0.61
CA ALA A 402 4.84 -1.84 -0.96
C ALA A 402 4.00 -0.63 -0.53
N PRO A 403 3.15 -0.09 -1.43
CA PRO A 403 2.25 1.00 -1.08
C PRO A 403 1.12 0.51 -0.15
N VAL A 404 0.76 1.33 0.82
CA VAL A 404 -0.44 1.14 1.67
C VAL A 404 -1.46 2.18 1.22
N TRP A 405 -2.49 1.74 0.49
CA TRP A 405 -3.48 2.63 -0.09
C TRP A 405 -4.53 3.06 0.92
N LEU A 406 -4.74 4.37 1.01
CA LEU A 406 -5.83 4.98 1.76
C LEU A 406 -6.87 5.55 0.78
N VAL A 407 -8.11 5.33 1.12
CA VAL A 407 -9.29 5.93 0.48
C VAL A 407 -9.91 6.87 1.49
N GLY A 408 -10.33 8.05 1.06
CA GLY A 408 -11.02 9.00 1.91
C GLY A 408 -12.31 8.42 2.50
N ARG A 409 -12.72 8.92 3.65
CA ARG A 409 -14.03 8.65 4.26
C ARG A 409 -14.62 9.94 4.79
N GLN A 410 -15.93 10.10 4.60
CA GLN A 410 -16.69 11.16 5.21
C GLN A 410 -16.92 10.90 6.71
N ARG A 411 -17.11 11.98 7.49
CA ARG A 411 -17.79 11.85 8.77
C ARG A 411 -19.23 11.41 8.50
N THR A 412 -19.59 10.21 8.94
CA THR A 412 -20.99 9.80 9.08
C THR A 412 -21.65 10.57 10.23
#